data_78787e2ea6ddaa87907422ac14d42177
#
_entry.id   78787e2ea6ddaa87907422ac14d42177
#
_cell.length_a   1.000
_cell.length_b   1.000
_cell.length_c   1.000
_cell.angle_alpha   90.00
_cell.angle_beta   90.00
_cell.angle_gamma   90.00
#
_symmetry.space_group_name_H-M   'P 1'
#
loop_
_entity.id
_entity.type
_entity.pdbx_description
1 polymer ?
#
loop_
_entity_poly.entity_id
_entity_poly.type
_entity_poly.pdbx_seq_one_letter_code
_entity_poly.pdbx_strand_id
1 'polypeptide(L)'
;IGNVTQDIYNFSPQQSYAYIDQSKDAEGFWTEYINTKLSYNFNNFIIELGKFNRHWGNGVRSLYFSNKAPSYPQIGFKYKLNQKLSYLYLHGFLNSNIPDSSRSSYYKNDFSLRSISIPRNIAAHRIEWKLNDKFIFSFNESVIYATRSLDIYYLIPILPFYPIENYIGDTDNIQMGFDILFRINELQKAYVSFFMDEFTPEWIFKSKNHNWFGWQFGYNIKDAILKNSEFQIEYNWTDQRIYMHKYDINDFYNHQHPLGFWAGPHAQELLYNYITYFGDRILKFHFSKTKRGLNTREMVEDNYRDMQLKRYEQGYEERTLVSISFKTPSNIKDLRYSI
;
A
#
# COMPACT_ATOMS: atom_id res chain seq x y z
N ILE A 1 17.69 14.46 14.68
CA ILE A 1 16.50 14.02 15.44
C ILE A 1 15.72 15.29 15.69
N GLY A 2 14.66 15.54 14.96
CA GLY A 2 13.79 16.68 15.17
C GLY A 2 12.57 16.24 16.00
N ASN A 3 12.04 17.13 16.81
CA ASN A 3 10.73 16.95 17.46
C ASN A 3 9.66 16.85 16.36
N VAL A 4 9.28 15.63 16.00
CA VAL A 4 8.20 15.37 15.05
C VAL A 4 7.02 14.91 15.90
N THR A 5 5.91 15.65 15.84
CA THR A 5 4.67 15.20 16.48
C THR A 5 4.18 13.93 15.78
N GLN A 6 3.53 13.05 16.51
CA GLN A 6 2.99 11.79 15.96
C GLN A 6 2.06 12.04 14.77
N ASP A 7 1.31 13.15 14.78
CA ASP A 7 0.40 13.54 13.69
C ASP A 7 1.15 13.88 12.39
N ILE A 8 2.26 14.63 12.48
CA ILE A 8 3.11 14.93 11.33
C ILE A 8 3.73 13.64 10.80
N TYR A 9 4.12 12.72 11.67
CA TYR A 9 4.67 11.42 11.30
C TYR A 9 3.61 10.55 10.58
N ASN A 10 2.40 10.49 11.08
CA ASN A 10 1.31 9.70 10.50
C ASN A 10 0.87 10.23 9.12
N PHE A 11 1.07 11.52 8.85
CA PHE A 11 0.82 12.13 7.54
C PHE A 11 2.10 12.32 6.74
N SER A 12 2.87 11.25 6.54
CA SER A 12 4.14 11.28 5.80
C SER A 12 4.28 10.14 4.81
N PRO A 13 4.59 10.42 3.52
CA PRO A 13 4.85 9.38 2.53
C PRO A 13 6.19 8.65 2.74
N GLN A 14 6.96 9.04 3.75
CA GLN A 14 8.24 8.41 4.08
C GLN A 14 8.10 7.32 5.15
N GLN A 15 6.90 7.10 5.66
CA GLN A 15 6.65 6.08 6.66
C GLN A 15 6.87 4.68 6.08
N SER A 16 7.62 3.90 6.78
CA SER A 16 7.81 2.47 6.55
C SER A 16 8.16 1.74 7.85
N TYR A 17 7.90 2.37 8.99
CA TYR A 17 8.30 1.89 10.30
C TYR A 17 7.16 1.14 10.98
N ALA A 18 7.47 -0.07 11.46
CA ALA A 18 6.50 -0.92 12.13
C ALA A 18 6.28 -0.53 13.59
N TYR A 19 7.24 0.14 14.20
CA TYR A 19 7.24 0.38 15.64
C TYR A 19 7.74 1.78 15.98
N ILE A 20 7.00 2.45 16.84
CA ILE A 20 7.38 3.73 17.45
C ILE A 20 7.28 3.52 18.95
N ASP A 21 8.40 3.59 19.65
CA ASP A 21 8.41 3.63 21.11
C ASP A 21 8.50 5.09 21.55
N GLN A 22 7.47 5.54 22.27
CA GLN A 22 7.51 6.79 23.04
C GLN A 22 7.81 6.41 24.48
N SER A 23 9.04 6.57 24.91
CA SER A 23 9.29 6.62 26.35
C SER A 23 8.66 7.89 26.89
N LYS A 24 7.93 7.79 28.00
CA LYS A 24 7.18 8.91 28.60
C LYS A 24 8.05 10.13 28.96
N ASP A 25 9.36 9.94 29.00
CA ASP A 25 10.36 10.92 29.47
C ASP A 25 11.37 11.33 28.40
N ALA A 26 11.21 10.88 27.14
CA ALA A 26 12.13 11.22 26.06
C ALA A 26 11.53 12.27 25.12
N GLU A 27 12.31 13.31 24.85
CA GLU A 27 12.03 14.31 23.81
C GLU A 27 12.20 13.70 22.39
N GLY A 28 11.56 12.55 22.09
CA GLY A 28 11.68 11.90 20.79
C GLY A 28 11.03 10.53 20.76
N PHE A 29 11.12 9.89 19.62
CA PHE A 29 10.65 8.52 19.43
C PHE A 29 11.72 7.67 18.75
N TRP A 30 11.70 6.39 19.04
CA TRP A 30 12.57 5.40 18.43
C TRP A 30 11.81 4.63 17.38
N THR A 31 12.42 4.41 16.23
CA THR A 31 11.87 3.56 15.18
C THR A 31 12.83 2.42 14.90
N GLU A 32 12.30 1.21 14.88
CA GLU A 32 13.05 0.03 14.45
C GLU A 32 12.62 -0.38 13.05
N TYR A 33 13.60 -0.54 12.19
CA TYR A 33 13.37 -0.95 10.81
C TYR A 33 14.26 -2.15 10.49
N ILE A 34 13.64 -3.31 10.33
CA ILE A 34 14.31 -4.52 9.90
C ILE A 34 13.61 -5.07 8.68
N ASN A 35 14.34 -5.16 7.58
CA ASN A 35 13.93 -5.85 6.37
C ASN A 35 14.90 -6.96 6.04
N THR A 36 14.36 -8.15 5.85
CA THR A 36 15.10 -9.33 5.40
C THR A 36 14.31 -10.00 4.30
N LYS A 37 14.98 -10.45 3.25
CA LYS A 37 14.37 -11.17 2.15
C LYS A 37 15.31 -12.28 1.68
N LEU A 38 14.81 -13.50 1.73
CA LEU A 38 15.41 -14.65 1.07
C LEU A 38 14.63 -14.91 -0.22
N SER A 39 15.32 -15.00 -1.34
CA SER A 39 14.73 -15.33 -2.64
C SER A 39 15.47 -16.52 -3.24
N TYR A 40 14.71 -17.48 -3.72
CA TYR A 40 15.25 -18.61 -4.46
C TYR A 40 14.60 -18.70 -5.85
N ASN A 41 15.44 -18.68 -6.88
CA ASN A 41 15.03 -18.75 -8.27
C ASN A 41 15.24 -20.18 -8.80
N PHE A 42 14.19 -20.79 -9.28
CA PHE A 42 14.21 -22.09 -9.91
C PHE A 42 13.41 -22.08 -11.21
N ASN A 43 14.10 -22.11 -12.34
CA ASN A 43 13.48 -22.02 -13.68
C ASN A 43 12.52 -20.81 -13.79
N ASN A 44 11.24 -21.10 -13.97
CA ASN A 44 10.17 -20.10 -14.08
C ASN A 44 9.56 -19.72 -12.72
N PHE A 45 10.10 -20.22 -11.61
CA PHE A 45 9.54 -20.07 -10.27
C PHE A 45 10.50 -19.29 -9.38
N ILE A 46 9.98 -18.30 -8.67
CA ILE A 46 10.71 -17.52 -7.67
C ILE A 46 9.95 -17.67 -6.37
N ILE A 47 10.59 -18.22 -5.34
CA ILE A 47 10.05 -18.26 -3.97
C ILE A 47 10.70 -17.13 -3.17
N GLU A 48 9.91 -16.48 -2.34
CA GLU A 48 10.34 -15.38 -1.47
C GLU A 48 9.84 -15.63 -0.04
N LEU A 49 10.72 -15.47 0.92
CA LEU A 49 10.44 -15.58 2.36
C LEU A 49 11.13 -14.44 3.09
N GLY A 50 10.46 -13.81 4.04
CA GLY A 50 11.09 -12.81 4.91
C GLY A 50 10.11 -11.75 5.40
N LYS A 51 10.68 -10.70 5.99
CA LYS A 51 9.95 -9.49 6.38
C LYS A 51 10.39 -8.35 5.48
N PHE A 52 9.55 -7.96 4.55
CA PHE A 52 9.85 -6.92 3.55
C PHE A 52 8.59 -6.28 2.99
N ASN A 53 8.76 -5.14 2.31
CA ASN A 53 7.66 -4.43 1.66
C ASN A 53 7.46 -4.95 0.24
N ARG A 54 6.20 -4.94 -0.22
CA ARG A 54 5.86 -5.17 -1.62
C ARG A 54 5.36 -3.87 -2.25
N HIS A 55 5.51 -3.80 -3.56
CA HIS A 55 4.90 -2.77 -4.37
C HIS A 55 4.25 -3.43 -5.58
N TRP A 56 2.91 -3.35 -5.65
CA TRP A 56 2.14 -3.81 -6.80
C TRP A 56 1.50 -2.61 -7.48
N GLY A 57 1.75 -2.47 -8.78
CA GLY A 57 1.30 -1.33 -9.58
C GLY A 57 2.42 -0.78 -10.44
N ASN A 58 2.08 0.15 -11.33
CA ASN A 58 3.00 0.76 -12.30
C ASN A 58 3.46 2.15 -11.88
N GLY A 59 2.87 2.72 -10.84
CA GLY A 59 3.09 4.07 -10.36
C GLY A 59 4.20 4.22 -9.33
N VAL A 60 4.47 5.44 -8.94
CA VAL A 60 5.30 5.80 -7.78
C VAL A 60 4.58 5.41 -6.49
N ARG A 61 3.27 5.66 -6.47
CA ARG A 61 2.36 5.16 -5.44
C ARG A 61 1.75 3.84 -5.88
N SER A 62 1.11 3.17 -4.95
CA SER A 62 0.30 2.00 -5.24
C SER A 62 -1.00 2.09 -4.46
N LEU A 63 -2.09 1.72 -5.11
CA LEU A 63 -3.39 1.58 -4.45
C LEU A 63 -3.51 0.23 -3.75
N TYR A 64 -2.70 -0.75 -4.13
CA TYR A 64 -2.82 -2.13 -3.67
C TYR A 64 -1.80 -2.46 -2.58
N PHE A 65 -0.54 -2.74 -2.93
CA PHE A 65 0.55 -2.90 -1.97
C PHE A 65 1.60 -1.84 -2.21
N SER A 66 1.87 -1.06 -1.17
CA SER A 66 2.80 0.05 -1.21
C SER A 66 4.06 -0.25 -0.39
N ASN A 67 5.19 0.16 -0.90
CA ASN A 67 6.45 0.17 -0.14
C ASN A 67 6.48 1.21 0.99
N LYS A 68 5.36 1.91 1.23
CA LYS A 68 5.19 2.89 2.31
C LYS A 68 4.53 2.29 3.55
N ALA A 69 3.82 1.18 3.42
CA ALA A 69 3.35 0.43 4.56
C ALA A 69 4.52 -0.18 5.34
N PRO A 70 4.39 -0.38 6.66
CA PRO A 70 5.37 -1.15 7.42
C PRO A 70 5.56 -2.54 6.84
N SER A 71 6.80 -3.01 6.81
CA SER A 71 7.11 -4.37 6.37
C SER A 71 6.50 -5.41 7.30
N TYR A 72 6.14 -6.55 6.76
CA TYR A 72 5.53 -7.66 7.50
C TYR A 72 6.14 -9.00 7.06
N PRO A 73 6.18 -10.00 7.97
CA PRO A 73 6.59 -11.34 7.63
C PRO A 73 5.67 -11.94 6.57
N GLN A 74 6.23 -12.55 5.56
CA GLN A 74 5.48 -13.12 4.45
C GLN A 74 6.26 -14.22 3.73
N ILE A 75 5.50 -15.13 3.13
CA ILE A 75 5.96 -16.08 2.14
C ILE A 75 5.20 -15.84 0.85
N GLY A 76 5.85 -16.00 -0.27
CA GLY A 76 5.19 -15.86 -1.56
C GLY A 76 5.99 -16.45 -2.69
N PHE A 77 5.38 -16.45 -3.86
CA PHE A 77 6.07 -16.88 -5.08
C PHE A 77 5.61 -16.08 -6.30
N LYS A 78 6.44 -16.09 -7.32
CA LYS A 78 6.10 -15.68 -8.69
C LYS A 78 6.37 -16.87 -9.62
N TYR A 79 5.37 -17.23 -10.37
CA TYR A 79 5.46 -18.28 -11.39
C TYR A 79 5.22 -17.68 -12.79
N LYS A 80 6.19 -17.82 -13.68
CA LYS A 80 6.05 -17.45 -15.09
C LYS A 80 5.49 -18.64 -15.85
N LEU A 81 4.18 -18.60 -16.12
CA LEU A 81 3.52 -19.65 -16.90
C LEU A 81 4.06 -19.71 -18.34
N ASN A 82 4.31 -18.54 -18.92
CA ASN A 82 4.95 -18.37 -20.22
C ASN A 82 5.53 -16.94 -20.36
N GLN A 83 5.97 -16.55 -21.56
CA GLN A 83 6.53 -15.21 -21.81
C GLN A 83 5.53 -14.06 -21.64
N LYS A 84 4.22 -14.35 -21.65
CA LYS A 84 3.15 -13.36 -21.58
C LYS A 84 2.41 -13.38 -20.25
N LEU A 85 2.41 -14.49 -19.52
CA LEU A 85 1.58 -14.68 -18.36
C LEU A 85 2.42 -15.06 -17.14
N SER A 86 2.28 -14.29 -16.07
CA SER A 86 2.86 -14.57 -14.76
C SER A 86 1.78 -14.59 -13.69
N TYR A 87 1.95 -15.46 -12.71
CA TYR A 87 1.11 -15.56 -11.53
C TYR A 87 1.95 -15.31 -10.29
N LEU A 88 1.45 -14.47 -9.38
CA LEU A 88 2.07 -14.16 -8.11
C LEU A 88 1.10 -14.52 -6.99
N TYR A 89 1.64 -15.01 -5.90
CA TYR A 89 0.91 -15.26 -4.67
C TYR A 89 1.75 -14.85 -3.47
N LEU A 90 1.10 -14.36 -2.42
CA LEU A 90 1.69 -14.16 -1.12
C LEU A 90 0.72 -14.53 -0.01
N HIS A 91 1.29 -14.94 1.10
CA HIS A 91 0.62 -14.99 2.40
C HIS A 91 1.48 -14.26 3.43
N GLY A 92 0.88 -13.34 4.19
CA GLY A 92 1.58 -12.48 5.14
C GLY A 92 0.89 -12.37 6.49
N PHE A 93 1.67 -11.94 7.50
CA PHE A 93 1.22 -11.78 8.88
C PHE A 93 1.28 -10.30 9.26
N LEU A 94 0.13 -9.74 9.61
CA LEU A 94 -0.05 -8.33 9.91
C LEU A 94 -0.36 -8.12 11.39
N ASN A 95 -0.20 -6.89 11.85
CA ASN A 95 -0.59 -6.46 13.18
C ASN A 95 -1.80 -5.53 13.09
N SER A 96 -2.82 -5.76 13.93
CA SER A 96 -4.04 -4.96 13.94
C SER A 96 -3.93 -3.67 14.77
N ASN A 97 -3.02 -3.63 15.73
CA ASN A 97 -3.00 -2.67 16.84
C ASN A 97 -4.27 -2.71 17.72
N ILE A 98 -5.15 -3.68 17.53
CA ILE A 98 -6.32 -3.89 18.38
C ILE A 98 -5.92 -4.80 19.54
N PRO A 99 -6.07 -4.37 20.80
CA PRO A 99 -5.66 -5.18 21.95
C PRO A 99 -6.44 -6.49 22.05
N ASP A 100 -5.72 -7.59 22.21
CA ASP A 100 -6.26 -8.88 22.59
C ASP A 100 -6.24 -9.00 24.12
N SER A 101 -7.38 -8.74 24.75
CA SER A 101 -7.49 -8.77 26.20
C SER A 101 -7.24 -10.15 26.80
N SER A 102 -7.59 -11.22 26.08
CA SER A 102 -7.36 -12.59 26.53
C SER A 102 -5.88 -12.92 26.63
N ARG A 103 -5.10 -12.61 25.58
CA ARG A 103 -3.67 -12.84 25.54
C ARG A 103 -2.88 -11.83 26.38
N SER A 104 -3.31 -10.59 26.44
CA SER A 104 -2.66 -9.55 27.25
C SER A 104 -2.73 -9.86 28.74
N SER A 105 -3.73 -10.60 29.20
CA SER A 105 -3.86 -11.00 30.63
C SER A 105 -2.66 -11.82 31.13
N TYR A 106 -2.02 -12.61 30.27
CA TYR A 106 -0.83 -13.40 30.61
C TYR A 106 0.43 -12.56 30.81
N TYR A 107 0.44 -11.30 30.35
CA TYR A 107 1.59 -10.40 30.39
C TYR A 107 1.35 -9.22 31.33
N LYS A 108 0.57 -9.44 32.38
CA LYS A 108 0.28 -8.50 33.46
C LYS A 108 1.02 -8.92 34.72
N ASN A 109 1.72 -7.99 35.34
CA ASN A 109 2.27 -8.13 36.71
C ASN A 109 2.04 -6.81 37.48
N ASP A 110 2.52 -6.75 38.73
CA ASP A 110 2.32 -5.57 39.60
C ASP A 110 2.98 -4.29 39.06
N PHE A 111 3.94 -4.41 38.16
CA PHE A 111 4.72 -3.29 37.64
C PHE A 111 4.38 -2.91 36.20
N SER A 112 3.81 -3.82 35.42
CA SER A 112 3.59 -3.59 33.99
C SER A 112 2.43 -4.40 33.42
N LEU A 113 1.82 -3.84 32.36
CA LEU A 113 0.91 -4.53 31.48
C LEU A 113 1.44 -4.43 30.04
N ARG A 114 1.68 -5.58 29.42
CA ARG A 114 2.01 -5.62 27.98
C ARG A 114 0.76 -5.89 27.17
N SER A 115 0.39 -4.94 26.33
CA SER A 115 -0.71 -5.14 25.39
C SER A 115 -0.24 -5.98 24.20
N ILE A 116 -0.95 -7.08 23.94
CA ILE A 116 -0.75 -7.93 22.76
C ILE A 116 -1.84 -7.59 21.77
N SER A 117 -1.48 -7.30 20.54
CA SER A 117 -2.47 -7.07 19.48
C SER A 117 -3.00 -8.37 18.89
N ILE A 118 -4.25 -8.34 18.46
CA ILE A 118 -4.83 -9.44 17.67
C ILE A 118 -4.08 -9.52 16.33
N PRO A 119 -3.55 -10.71 15.96
CA PRO A 119 -2.90 -10.87 14.66
C PRO A 119 -3.93 -10.90 13.53
N ARG A 120 -3.57 -10.38 12.37
CA ARG A 120 -4.30 -10.57 11.11
C ARG A 120 -3.42 -11.31 10.12
N ASN A 121 -4.08 -11.94 9.18
CA ASN A 121 -3.45 -12.59 8.05
C ASN A 121 -3.87 -11.88 6.77
N ILE A 122 -3.01 -11.92 5.77
CA ILE A 122 -3.34 -11.50 4.42
C ILE A 122 -2.91 -12.57 3.43
N ALA A 123 -3.81 -12.95 2.55
CA ALA A 123 -3.46 -13.69 1.35
C ALA A 123 -3.74 -12.82 0.13
N ALA A 124 -2.89 -12.89 -0.88
CA ALA A 124 -3.11 -12.13 -2.10
C ALA A 124 -2.52 -12.84 -3.31
N HIS A 125 -3.19 -12.67 -4.44
CA HIS A 125 -2.67 -13.13 -5.72
C HIS A 125 -2.80 -12.07 -6.81
N ARG A 126 -1.93 -12.18 -7.82
CA ARG A 126 -1.85 -11.27 -8.94
C ARG A 126 -1.58 -12.05 -10.22
N ILE A 127 -2.35 -11.78 -11.24
CA ILE A 127 -2.12 -12.24 -12.60
C ILE A 127 -1.56 -11.06 -13.40
N GLU A 128 -0.39 -11.23 -14.01
CA GLU A 128 0.21 -10.25 -14.92
C GLU A 128 0.16 -10.80 -16.33
N TRP A 129 -0.55 -10.12 -17.22
CA TRP A 129 -0.72 -10.53 -18.60
C TRP A 129 -0.18 -9.49 -19.57
N LYS A 130 0.92 -9.81 -20.24
CA LYS A 130 1.45 -9.04 -21.37
C LYS A 130 0.64 -9.39 -22.62
N LEU A 131 -0.41 -8.61 -22.89
CA LEU A 131 -1.26 -8.78 -24.06
C LEU A 131 -0.44 -8.68 -25.36
N ASN A 132 0.40 -7.64 -25.43
CA ASN A 132 1.38 -7.41 -26.48
C ASN A 132 2.51 -6.52 -25.94
N ASP A 133 3.41 -6.01 -26.80
CA ASP A 133 4.53 -5.16 -26.35
C ASP A 133 4.08 -3.80 -25.83
N LYS A 134 2.89 -3.34 -26.20
CA LYS A 134 2.34 -2.05 -25.76
C LYS A 134 1.49 -2.17 -24.50
N PHE A 135 0.73 -3.27 -24.33
CA PHE A 135 -0.23 -3.42 -23.26
C PHE A 135 0.15 -4.52 -22.28
N ILE A 136 0.23 -4.17 -21.00
CA ILE A 136 0.31 -5.09 -19.87
C ILE A 136 -0.90 -4.84 -18.99
N PHE A 137 -1.67 -5.89 -18.75
CA PHE A 137 -2.80 -5.91 -17.84
C PHE A 137 -2.44 -6.74 -16.61
N SER A 138 -2.90 -6.33 -15.45
CA SER A 138 -2.77 -7.12 -14.23
C SER A 138 -4.07 -7.09 -13.46
N PHE A 139 -4.44 -8.22 -12.89
CA PHE A 139 -5.56 -8.36 -11.97
C PHE A 139 -5.04 -8.79 -10.60
N ASN A 140 -5.58 -8.19 -9.55
CA ASN A 140 -5.21 -8.43 -8.16
C ASN A 140 -6.45 -8.81 -7.36
N GLU A 141 -6.31 -9.78 -6.46
CA GLU A 141 -7.28 -10.07 -5.43
C GLU A 141 -6.53 -10.32 -4.11
N SER A 142 -7.06 -9.85 -3.01
CA SER A 142 -6.55 -10.14 -1.67
C SER A 142 -7.68 -10.32 -0.68
N VAL A 143 -7.34 -10.96 0.44
CA VAL A 143 -8.24 -11.12 1.58
C VAL A 143 -7.49 -10.82 2.86
N ILE A 144 -8.09 -10.05 3.75
CA ILE A 144 -7.67 -9.91 5.14
C ILE A 144 -8.61 -10.68 6.03
N TYR A 145 -8.04 -11.51 6.89
CA TYR A 145 -8.77 -12.30 7.86
C TYR A 145 -8.05 -12.35 9.20
N ALA A 146 -8.79 -12.44 10.28
CA ALA A 146 -8.26 -12.38 11.62
C ALA A 146 -8.99 -13.37 12.57
N THR A 147 -8.61 -13.33 13.85
CA THR A 147 -9.25 -14.09 14.94
C THR A 147 -9.18 -15.62 14.83
N ARG A 148 -8.57 -16.17 13.79
CA ARG A 148 -8.33 -17.59 13.59
C ARG A 148 -6.92 -17.90 13.13
N SER A 149 -6.50 -19.13 13.20
CA SER A 149 -5.25 -19.63 12.65
C SER A 149 -5.25 -19.56 11.12
N LEU A 150 -4.15 -19.95 10.49
CA LEU A 150 -4.04 -20.02 9.04
C LEU A 150 -5.20 -20.81 8.43
N ASP A 151 -5.89 -20.16 7.50
CA ASP A 151 -7.03 -20.78 6.82
C ASP A 151 -6.55 -21.49 5.55
N ILE A 152 -6.85 -22.79 5.46
CA ILE A 152 -6.42 -23.63 4.34
C ILE A 152 -6.99 -23.14 3.01
N TYR A 153 -8.19 -22.56 3.00
CA TYR A 153 -8.80 -22.03 1.79
C TYR A 153 -8.00 -20.89 1.18
N TYR A 154 -7.42 -20.04 2.02
CA TYR A 154 -6.58 -18.92 1.57
C TYR A 154 -5.11 -19.29 1.35
N LEU A 155 -4.70 -20.48 1.80
CA LEU A 155 -3.37 -21.04 1.51
C LEU A 155 -3.30 -21.75 0.16
N ILE A 156 -4.46 -22.07 -0.47
CA ILE A 156 -4.50 -22.65 -1.81
C ILE A 156 -4.44 -21.50 -2.84
N PRO A 157 -3.30 -21.26 -3.47
CA PRO A 157 -3.06 -20.02 -4.20
C PRO A 157 -3.91 -19.85 -5.46
N ILE A 158 -4.50 -20.90 -5.99
CA ILE A 158 -5.28 -20.89 -7.25
C ILE A 158 -6.78 -20.65 -7.01
N LEU A 159 -7.25 -20.66 -5.78
CA LEU A 159 -8.66 -20.45 -5.48
C LEU A 159 -8.99 -18.95 -5.50
N PRO A 160 -10.06 -18.51 -6.18
CA PRO A 160 -10.56 -17.15 -6.05
C PRO A 160 -11.06 -16.90 -4.63
N PHE A 161 -10.69 -15.79 -4.01
CA PHE A 161 -11.03 -15.53 -2.61
C PHE A 161 -12.48 -15.09 -2.43
N TYR A 162 -13.03 -14.35 -3.35
CA TYR A 162 -14.40 -13.84 -3.26
C TYR A 162 -15.47 -14.95 -3.08
N PRO A 163 -15.48 -16.05 -3.86
CA PRO A 163 -16.41 -17.15 -3.61
C PRO A 163 -16.15 -17.88 -2.29
N ILE A 164 -14.90 -17.93 -1.83
CA ILE A 164 -14.54 -18.58 -0.57
C ILE A 164 -15.10 -17.79 0.60
N GLU A 165 -14.91 -16.50 0.61
CA GLU A 165 -15.37 -15.60 1.66
C GLU A 165 -16.89 -15.71 1.83
N ASN A 166 -17.65 -15.69 0.75
CA ASN A 166 -19.09 -15.94 0.79
C ASN A 166 -19.45 -17.33 1.36
N TYR A 167 -18.65 -18.36 1.04
CA TYR A 167 -18.87 -19.71 1.52
C TYR A 167 -18.63 -19.84 3.03
N ILE A 168 -17.66 -19.14 3.60
CA ILE A 168 -17.29 -19.22 5.02
C ILE A 168 -18.02 -18.22 5.91
N GLY A 169 -18.88 -17.36 5.38
CA GLY A 169 -19.81 -16.55 6.15
C GLY A 169 -19.64 -15.04 6.11
N ASP A 170 -19.00 -14.48 5.08
CA ASP A 170 -18.89 -13.01 4.83
C ASP A 170 -18.34 -12.25 6.04
N THR A 171 -17.26 -12.75 6.62
CA THR A 171 -16.61 -12.14 7.80
C THR A 171 -15.27 -11.50 7.49
N ASP A 172 -14.67 -11.85 6.37
CA ASP A 172 -13.36 -11.39 5.96
C ASP A 172 -13.47 -10.14 5.08
N ASN A 173 -12.35 -9.54 4.73
CA ASN A 173 -12.34 -8.36 3.90
C ASN A 173 -11.62 -8.66 2.58
N ILE A 174 -12.37 -8.65 1.47
CA ILE A 174 -11.86 -8.91 0.13
C ILE A 174 -11.58 -7.59 -0.59
N GLN A 175 -10.42 -7.52 -1.23
CA GLN A 175 -10.08 -6.42 -2.12
C GLN A 175 -9.77 -6.96 -3.51
N MET A 176 -10.21 -6.24 -4.54
CA MET A 176 -9.91 -6.53 -5.93
C MET A 176 -9.35 -5.28 -6.62
N GLY A 177 -8.66 -5.48 -7.71
CA GLY A 177 -8.18 -4.35 -8.51
C GLY A 177 -7.48 -4.79 -9.78
N PHE A 178 -7.23 -3.81 -10.63
CA PHE A 178 -6.46 -4.03 -11.84
C PHE A 178 -5.49 -2.90 -12.11
N ASP A 179 -4.45 -3.22 -12.87
CA ASP A 179 -3.49 -2.27 -13.41
C ASP A 179 -3.39 -2.44 -14.91
N ILE A 180 -3.34 -1.32 -15.63
CA ILE A 180 -3.07 -1.28 -17.06
C ILE A 180 -1.84 -0.42 -17.29
N LEU A 181 -0.84 -0.96 -17.96
CA LEU A 181 0.28 -0.20 -18.48
C LEU A 181 0.19 -0.16 -20.00
N PHE A 182 0.21 1.05 -20.54
CA PHE A 182 0.23 1.32 -21.97
C PHE A 182 1.55 2.00 -22.37
N ARG A 183 2.37 1.32 -23.18
CA ARG A 183 3.56 1.88 -23.80
C ARG A 183 3.17 2.53 -25.11
N ILE A 184 3.16 3.86 -25.14
CA ILE A 184 2.84 4.65 -26.34
C ILE A 184 3.96 4.46 -27.38
N ASN A 185 5.20 4.58 -26.91
CA ASN A 185 6.43 4.30 -27.64
C ASN A 185 7.56 3.94 -26.66
N GLU A 186 8.81 3.88 -27.08
CA GLU A 186 9.97 3.54 -26.25
C GLU A 186 10.25 4.58 -25.14
N LEU A 187 9.84 5.83 -25.36
CA LEU A 187 10.09 6.93 -24.44
C LEU A 187 8.88 7.27 -23.55
N GLN A 188 7.68 6.81 -23.91
CA GLN A 188 6.44 7.25 -23.28
C GLN A 188 5.58 6.08 -22.84
N LYS A 189 5.12 6.13 -21.61
CA LYS A 189 4.16 5.17 -21.04
C LYS A 189 3.11 5.90 -20.21
N ALA A 190 1.88 5.40 -20.28
CA ALA A 190 0.78 5.76 -19.42
C ALA A 190 0.32 4.55 -18.63
N TYR A 191 -0.26 4.76 -17.46
CA TYR A 191 -0.80 3.68 -16.65
C TYR A 191 -2.04 4.15 -15.89
N VAL A 192 -2.89 3.18 -15.62
CA VAL A 192 -4.09 3.33 -14.78
C VAL A 192 -4.11 2.17 -13.80
N SER A 193 -4.40 2.46 -12.54
CA SER A 193 -4.70 1.45 -11.53
C SER A 193 -6.08 1.74 -10.94
N PHE A 194 -6.79 0.67 -10.63
CA PHE A 194 -8.08 0.69 -9.97
C PHE A 194 -8.06 -0.28 -8.80
N PHE A 195 -8.59 0.17 -7.69
CA PHE A 195 -8.76 -0.61 -6.47
C PHE A 195 -10.22 -0.57 -6.03
N MET A 196 -10.71 -1.69 -5.56
CA MET A 196 -12.08 -1.90 -5.14
C MET A 196 -12.07 -2.67 -3.82
N ASP A 197 -12.67 -2.08 -2.80
CA ASP A 197 -12.76 -2.65 -1.46
C ASP A 197 -14.13 -3.30 -1.24
N GLU A 198 -15.19 -2.53 -1.37
CA GLU A 198 -16.56 -3.02 -1.34
C GLU A 198 -17.18 -2.91 -2.73
N PHE A 199 -17.83 -3.97 -3.20
CA PHE A 199 -18.39 -3.98 -4.53
C PHE A 199 -19.72 -4.74 -4.61
N THR A 200 -20.77 -3.99 -4.89
CA THR A 200 -22.09 -4.52 -5.21
C THR A 200 -22.52 -3.97 -6.58
N PRO A 201 -22.55 -4.79 -7.64
CA PRO A 201 -22.81 -4.34 -9.01
C PRO A 201 -24.10 -3.54 -9.17
N GLU A 202 -25.14 -3.91 -8.42
CA GLU A 202 -26.46 -3.25 -8.49
C GLU A 202 -26.44 -1.79 -8.00
N TRP A 203 -25.35 -1.35 -7.35
CA TRP A 203 -25.22 -0.04 -6.75
C TRP A 203 -24.38 0.94 -7.57
N ILE A 204 -23.75 0.49 -8.67
CA ILE A 204 -22.83 1.31 -9.49
C ILE A 204 -23.46 2.63 -9.96
N PHE A 205 -24.75 2.64 -10.30
CA PHE A 205 -25.46 3.81 -10.81
C PHE A 205 -26.56 4.33 -9.86
N LYS A 206 -26.57 3.88 -8.61
CA LYS A 206 -27.54 4.35 -7.62
C LYS A 206 -26.98 5.54 -6.85
N SER A 207 -27.86 6.45 -6.43
CA SER A 207 -27.51 7.59 -5.59
C SER A 207 -26.95 7.17 -4.21
N LYS A 208 -27.40 6.03 -3.71
CA LYS A 208 -26.89 5.38 -2.51
C LYS A 208 -25.90 4.29 -2.94
N ASN A 209 -24.64 4.64 -3.00
CA ASN A 209 -23.58 3.77 -3.50
C ASN A 209 -22.66 3.38 -2.35
N HIS A 210 -22.61 2.09 -2.05
CA HIS A 210 -21.70 1.50 -1.06
C HIS A 210 -20.41 0.95 -1.68
N ASN A 211 -20.19 1.17 -2.97
CA ASN A 211 -18.94 0.75 -3.62
C ASN A 211 -17.82 1.73 -3.28
N TRP A 212 -16.69 1.22 -2.84
CA TRP A 212 -15.53 2.00 -2.42
C TRP A 212 -14.36 1.76 -3.34
N PHE A 213 -13.96 2.81 -4.04
CA PHE A 213 -12.99 2.73 -5.12
C PHE A 213 -11.76 3.60 -4.86
N GLY A 214 -10.65 3.20 -5.47
CA GLY A 214 -9.46 4.02 -5.63
C GLY A 214 -9.04 4.06 -7.09
N TRP A 215 -8.53 5.22 -7.53
CA TRP A 215 -8.04 5.44 -8.87
C TRP A 215 -6.63 6.02 -8.85
N GLN A 216 -5.79 5.54 -9.75
CA GLN A 216 -4.48 6.10 -10.02
C GLN A 216 -4.32 6.26 -11.53
N PHE A 217 -3.84 7.42 -11.94
CA PHE A 217 -3.50 7.74 -13.32
C PHE A 217 -2.07 8.25 -13.36
N GLY A 218 -1.28 7.76 -14.28
CA GLY A 218 0.08 8.23 -14.41
C GLY A 218 0.58 8.25 -15.84
N TYR A 219 1.52 9.14 -16.07
CA TYR A 219 2.22 9.28 -17.34
C TYR A 219 3.71 9.52 -17.08
N ASN A 220 4.53 8.86 -17.86
CA ASN A 220 5.97 8.97 -17.79
C ASN A 220 6.55 9.19 -19.18
N ILE A 221 7.48 10.15 -19.29
CA ILE A 221 8.19 10.45 -20.51
C ILE A 221 9.69 10.59 -20.25
N LYS A 222 10.50 9.92 -21.05
CA LYS A 222 11.94 10.05 -21.07
C LYS A 222 12.37 11.13 -22.06
N ASP A 223 13.50 11.75 -21.79
CA ASP A 223 14.11 12.79 -22.64
C ASP A 223 13.19 13.98 -22.96
N ALA A 224 12.26 14.31 -22.04
CA ALA A 224 11.25 15.34 -22.26
C ALA A 224 11.81 16.76 -22.25
N ILE A 225 12.73 17.08 -21.33
CA ILE A 225 13.30 18.43 -21.14
C ILE A 225 14.78 18.40 -21.48
N LEU A 226 15.52 17.46 -20.92
CA LEU A 226 16.94 17.24 -21.17
C LEU A 226 17.13 15.81 -21.65
N LYS A 227 18.18 15.59 -22.44
CA LYS A 227 18.62 14.23 -22.78
C LYS A 227 19.03 13.48 -21.51
N ASN A 228 18.73 12.19 -21.43
CA ASN A 228 18.91 11.37 -20.24
C ASN A 228 18.11 11.86 -19.02
N SER A 229 16.90 12.32 -19.26
CA SER A 229 15.97 12.71 -18.20
C SER A 229 14.70 11.87 -18.23
N GLU A 230 13.99 11.84 -17.10
CA GLU A 230 12.69 11.21 -16.97
C GLU A 230 11.76 12.14 -16.20
N PHE A 231 10.61 12.43 -16.78
CA PHE A 231 9.53 13.17 -16.14
C PHE A 231 8.34 12.25 -15.92
N GLN A 232 7.75 12.32 -14.73
CA GLN A 232 6.59 11.55 -14.35
C GLN A 232 5.58 12.45 -13.66
N ILE A 233 4.31 12.32 -14.06
CA ILE A 233 3.15 12.87 -13.38
C ILE A 233 2.25 11.74 -12.95
N GLU A 234 1.68 11.84 -11.75
CA GLU A 234 0.77 10.86 -11.20
C GLU A 234 -0.33 11.54 -10.39
N TYR A 235 -1.56 11.07 -10.56
CA TYR A 235 -2.70 11.47 -9.77
C TYR A 235 -3.32 10.25 -9.10
N ASN A 236 -3.51 10.34 -7.78
CA ASN A 236 -4.12 9.32 -6.94
C ASN A 236 -5.37 9.87 -6.29
N TRP A 237 -6.41 9.07 -6.24
CA TRP A 237 -7.67 9.39 -5.58
C TRP A 237 -8.23 8.15 -4.89
N THR A 238 -8.70 8.32 -3.65
CA THR A 238 -9.31 7.27 -2.85
C THR A 238 -10.66 7.70 -2.32
N ASP A 239 -11.62 6.77 -2.29
CA ASP A 239 -12.91 6.97 -1.63
C ASP A 239 -12.73 7.26 -0.13
N GLN A 240 -13.78 7.77 0.50
CA GLN A 240 -13.74 8.16 1.91
C GLN A 240 -13.58 6.98 2.86
N ARG A 241 -13.92 5.77 2.44
CA ARG A 241 -14.01 4.56 3.28
C ARG A 241 -13.13 3.41 2.84
N ILE A 242 -12.50 3.55 1.70
CA ILE A 242 -11.57 2.55 1.17
C ILE A 242 -10.54 2.12 2.22
N TYR A 243 -10.10 0.87 2.19
CA TYR A 243 -9.18 0.26 3.14
C TYR A 243 -9.75 0.02 4.55
N MET A 244 -10.98 0.45 4.82
CA MET A 244 -11.70 0.19 6.06
C MET A 244 -12.78 -0.86 5.83
N HIS A 245 -13.11 -1.61 6.86
CA HIS A 245 -14.12 -2.66 6.79
C HIS A 245 -15.15 -2.48 7.91
N LYS A 246 -16.35 -3.08 7.75
CA LYS A 246 -17.38 -3.12 8.81
C LYS A 246 -16.83 -3.65 10.15
N TYR A 247 -15.87 -4.57 10.09
CA TYR A 247 -15.11 -5.07 11.24
C TYR A 247 -13.69 -4.51 11.17
N ASP A 248 -13.33 -3.61 12.07
CA ASP A 248 -12.04 -2.92 12.10
C ASP A 248 -10.83 -3.86 12.18
N ILE A 249 -11.06 -5.06 12.74
CA ILE A 249 -10.04 -6.10 12.78
C ILE A 249 -9.59 -6.54 11.38
N ASN A 250 -10.41 -6.37 10.35
CA ASN A 250 -10.14 -6.76 8.98
C ASN A 250 -9.85 -5.57 8.04
N ASP A 251 -9.56 -4.38 8.59
CA ASP A 251 -9.10 -3.24 7.79
C ASP A 251 -7.84 -3.59 6.96
N PHE A 252 -7.71 -3.02 5.76
CA PHE A 252 -6.56 -3.22 4.87
C PHE A 252 -5.33 -2.43 5.34
N TYR A 253 -4.90 -2.73 6.57
CA TYR A 253 -3.84 -2.04 7.30
C TYR A 253 -2.83 -3.03 7.89
N ASN A 254 -1.59 -2.56 8.02
CA ASN A 254 -0.60 -3.15 8.91
C ASN A 254 -0.22 -2.13 9.98
N HIS A 255 -0.38 -2.47 11.25
CA HIS A 255 -0.40 -1.49 12.33
C HIS A 255 -1.46 -0.41 12.05
N GLN A 256 -1.07 0.86 12.03
CA GLN A 256 -1.95 2.01 11.76
C GLN A 256 -1.77 2.55 10.33
N HIS A 257 -1.11 1.80 9.43
CA HIS A 257 -0.78 2.27 8.09
C HIS A 257 -1.50 1.45 7.03
N PRO A 258 -2.14 2.10 6.04
CA PRO A 258 -2.76 1.38 4.94
C PRO A 258 -1.70 0.60 4.15
N LEU A 259 -2.05 -0.60 3.71
CA LEU A 259 -1.17 -1.42 2.87
C LEU A 259 -1.03 -0.83 1.46
N GLY A 260 -2.04 -0.09 1.01
CA GLY A 260 -2.09 0.56 -0.30
C GLY A 260 -1.56 1.99 -0.31
N PHE A 261 -2.40 2.93 -0.76
CA PHE A 261 -2.03 4.32 -0.87
C PHE A 261 -1.69 4.94 0.48
N TRP A 262 -0.51 5.54 0.58
CA TRP A 262 0.07 6.02 1.84
C TRP A 262 -0.79 7.03 2.60
N ALA A 263 -1.54 7.88 1.87
CA ALA A 263 -2.42 8.87 2.49
C ALA A 263 -3.74 8.25 2.99
N GLY A 264 -3.98 6.96 2.69
CA GLY A 264 -5.14 6.22 3.16
C GLY A 264 -6.43 6.57 2.45
N PRO A 265 -7.57 6.36 3.11
CA PRO A 265 -8.89 6.73 2.62
C PRO A 265 -9.07 8.25 2.57
N HIS A 266 -10.12 8.69 1.86
CA HIS A 266 -10.53 10.08 1.75
C HIS A 266 -9.43 11.02 1.27
N ALA A 267 -8.55 10.53 0.39
CA ALA A 267 -7.35 11.27 -0.02
C ALA A 267 -7.26 11.46 -1.54
N GLN A 268 -6.50 12.47 -1.93
CA GLN A 268 -6.05 12.69 -3.29
C GLN A 268 -4.64 13.26 -3.28
N GLU A 269 -3.82 12.89 -4.27
CA GLU A 269 -2.46 13.40 -4.43
C GLU A 269 -2.18 13.67 -5.89
N LEU A 270 -1.60 14.83 -6.17
CA LEU A 270 -0.95 15.13 -7.44
C LEU A 270 0.56 15.14 -7.20
N LEU A 271 1.30 14.36 -7.98
CA LEU A 271 2.72 14.14 -7.84
C LEU A 271 3.44 14.39 -9.15
N TYR A 272 4.59 15.06 -9.07
CA TYR A 272 5.53 15.25 -10.16
C TYR A 272 6.93 14.80 -9.74
N ASN A 273 7.57 13.99 -10.57
CA ASN A 273 8.97 13.63 -10.44
C ASN A 273 9.72 14.03 -11.70
N TYR A 274 10.88 14.62 -11.52
CA TYR A 274 11.83 14.84 -12.59
C TYR A 274 13.19 14.33 -12.16
N ILE A 275 13.80 13.49 -12.97
CA ILE A 275 15.13 12.93 -12.72
C ILE A 275 15.97 13.19 -13.96
N THR A 276 17.16 13.71 -13.79
CA THR A 276 18.12 13.87 -14.89
C THR A 276 19.50 13.39 -14.49
N TYR A 277 20.20 12.83 -15.46
CA TYR A 277 21.51 12.21 -15.30
C TYR A 277 22.57 13.02 -16.06
N PHE A 278 23.61 13.42 -15.37
CA PHE A 278 24.78 14.11 -15.92
C PHE A 278 26.02 13.25 -15.69
N GLY A 279 26.27 12.26 -16.55
CA GLY A 279 27.22 11.20 -16.28
C GLY A 279 26.83 10.43 -15.01
N ASP A 280 27.74 10.39 -14.02
CA ASP A 280 27.49 9.71 -12.74
C ASP A 280 26.71 10.54 -11.72
N ARG A 281 26.34 11.75 -12.08
CA ARG A 281 25.58 12.67 -11.21
C ARG A 281 24.10 12.57 -11.49
N ILE A 282 23.27 12.65 -10.43
CA ILE A 282 21.82 12.53 -10.52
C ILE A 282 21.19 13.74 -9.82
N LEU A 283 20.41 14.51 -10.55
CA LEU A 283 19.52 15.52 -10.00
C LEU A 283 18.10 14.98 -9.99
N LYS A 284 17.45 15.05 -8.85
CA LYS A 284 16.04 14.68 -8.68
C LYS A 284 15.26 15.86 -8.14
N PHE A 285 14.15 16.13 -8.76
CA PHE A 285 13.12 17.04 -8.27
C PHE A 285 11.86 16.23 -8.00
N HIS A 286 11.27 16.44 -6.83
CA HIS A 286 9.99 15.85 -6.44
C HIS A 286 9.07 16.95 -5.93
N PHE A 287 7.85 16.94 -6.41
CA PHE A 287 6.75 17.75 -5.90
C PHE A 287 5.55 16.85 -5.66
N SER A 288 4.88 16.99 -4.52
CA SER A 288 3.57 16.40 -4.32
C SER A 288 2.68 17.33 -3.51
N LYS A 289 1.41 17.38 -3.92
CA LYS A 289 0.34 18.06 -3.17
C LYS A 289 -0.72 17.03 -2.84
N THR A 290 -0.89 16.76 -1.55
CA THR A 290 -1.78 15.75 -1.01
C THR A 290 -2.83 16.41 -0.14
N LYS A 291 -4.09 16.03 -0.35
CA LYS A 291 -5.22 16.42 0.49
C LYS A 291 -5.85 15.17 1.07
N ARG A 292 -6.06 15.14 2.38
CA ARG A 292 -6.68 14.03 3.11
C ARG A 292 -7.79 14.57 4.00
N GLY A 293 -9.01 14.07 3.82
CA GLY A 293 -10.14 14.40 4.68
C GLY A 293 -10.08 13.65 6.00
N LEU A 294 -10.81 14.13 6.98
CA LEU A 294 -11.04 13.38 8.21
C LEU A 294 -11.73 12.06 7.87
N ASN A 295 -11.35 11.04 8.59
CA ASN A 295 -11.94 9.71 8.48
C ASN A 295 -12.12 9.13 9.89
N THR A 296 -13.34 8.74 10.21
CA THR A 296 -13.68 8.14 11.50
C THR A 296 -14.37 6.80 11.29
N ARG A 297 -14.34 5.95 12.29
CA ARG A 297 -15.05 4.67 12.26
C ARG A 297 -16.56 4.85 12.07
N GLU A 298 -17.15 5.89 12.65
CA GLU A 298 -18.57 6.24 12.49
C GLU A 298 -18.93 6.49 11.02
N MET A 299 -18.05 7.12 10.24
CA MET A 299 -18.28 7.34 8.80
C MET A 299 -18.40 6.03 8.02
N VAL A 300 -17.71 4.98 8.44
CA VAL A 300 -17.84 3.63 7.84
C VAL A 300 -19.16 3.02 8.22
N GLU A 301 -19.52 3.05 9.50
CA GLU A 301 -20.77 2.50 10.03
C GLU A 301 -21.99 3.21 9.47
N ASP A 302 -21.96 4.54 9.40
CA ASP A 302 -23.05 5.36 8.85
C ASP A 302 -23.30 5.07 7.36
N ASN A 303 -22.23 4.71 6.63
CA ASN A 303 -22.39 4.35 5.23
C ASN A 303 -23.25 3.10 5.04
N TYR A 304 -23.16 2.12 5.93
CA TYR A 304 -24.07 0.98 5.92
C TYR A 304 -25.52 1.37 6.24
N ARG A 305 -25.75 2.57 6.79
CA ARG A 305 -27.05 3.17 7.09
C ARG A 305 -27.54 4.18 6.05
N ASP A 306 -26.98 4.19 4.85
CA ASP A 306 -27.41 5.05 3.74
C ASP A 306 -27.01 6.54 3.82
N MET A 307 -26.05 6.93 4.62
CA MET A 307 -25.60 8.32 4.65
C MET A 307 -24.62 8.66 3.52
N GLN A 308 -24.94 9.70 2.74
CA GLN A 308 -24.01 10.28 1.79
C GLN A 308 -23.18 11.37 2.47
N LEU A 309 -21.89 11.11 2.61
CA LEU A 309 -20.95 12.10 3.13
C LEU A 309 -20.35 12.88 1.97
N LYS A 310 -20.45 14.20 2.03
CA LYS A 310 -19.74 15.06 1.09
C LYS A 310 -18.25 15.03 1.39
N ARG A 311 -17.47 14.93 0.33
CA ARG A 311 -16.01 14.88 0.46
C ARG A 311 -15.50 16.17 1.11
N TYR A 312 -14.64 16.02 2.14
CA TYR A 312 -14.02 17.12 2.90
C TYR A 312 -14.96 18.02 3.71
N GLU A 313 -16.21 17.67 3.88
CA GLU A 313 -17.19 18.49 4.63
C GLU A 313 -16.82 18.65 6.12
N GLN A 314 -16.26 17.58 6.72
CA GLN A 314 -15.83 17.59 8.12
C GLN A 314 -14.42 18.13 8.34
N GLY A 315 -13.80 18.67 7.30
CA GLY A 315 -12.42 19.15 7.33
C GLY A 315 -11.44 18.27 6.57
N TYR A 316 -10.24 18.78 6.41
CA TYR A 316 -9.15 18.10 5.73
C TYR A 316 -7.79 18.62 6.14
N GLU A 317 -6.77 17.81 5.94
CA GLU A 317 -5.36 18.17 5.99
C GLU A 317 -4.82 18.33 4.57
N GLU A 318 -3.97 19.31 4.37
CA GLU A 318 -3.25 19.49 3.10
C GLU A 318 -1.75 19.51 3.34
N ARG A 319 -1.02 18.78 2.50
CA ARG A 319 0.42 18.75 2.54
C ARG A 319 1.00 19.01 1.17
N THR A 320 1.92 19.97 1.11
CA THR A 320 2.77 20.21 -0.05
C THR A 320 4.21 19.80 0.30
N LEU A 321 4.78 18.91 -0.50
CA LEU A 321 6.17 18.48 -0.38
C LEU A 321 6.94 18.87 -1.63
N VAL A 322 8.02 19.58 -1.43
CA VAL A 322 9.03 19.86 -2.47
C VAL A 322 10.35 19.29 -2.01
N SER A 323 10.99 18.51 -2.85
CA SER A 323 12.30 17.95 -2.56
C SER A 323 13.20 18.07 -3.79
N ILE A 324 14.39 18.55 -3.57
CA ILE A 324 15.48 18.58 -4.56
C ILE A 324 16.63 17.78 -3.98
N SER A 325 17.11 16.80 -4.71
CA SER A 325 18.28 16.04 -4.29
C SER A 325 19.30 15.95 -5.43
N PHE A 326 20.53 16.19 -5.08
CA PHE A 326 21.67 16.06 -5.98
C PHE A 326 22.60 14.98 -5.44
N LYS A 327 22.90 13.98 -6.25
CA LYS A 327 23.85 12.91 -5.91
C LYS A 327 25.04 13.04 -6.83
N THR A 328 26.22 13.05 -6.24
CA THR A 328 27.51 13.03 -6.96
C THR A 328 28.35 11.87 -6.45
N PRO A 329 29.16 11.22 -7.31
CA PRO A 329 30.13 10.25 -6.84
C PRO A 329 31.11 10.94 -5.89
N SER A 330 31.51 10.26 -4.84
CA SER A 330 32.54 10.71 -3.91
C SER A 330 33.92 10.39 -4.46
N ASN A 331 34.88 11.28 -4.23
CA ASN A 331 36.32 10.98 -4.45
C ASN A 331 36.86 9.98 -3.39
N ILE A 332 36.12 9.74 -2.33
CA ILE A 332 36.41 8.72 -1.32
C ILE A 332 35.66 7.45 -1.73
N LYS A 333 36.41 6.37 -1.87
CA LYS A 333 35.89 5.06 -2.25
C LYS A 333 34.71 4.72 -1.33
N ASP A 334 33.57 4.40 -1.90
CA ASP A 334 32.32 4.02 -1.21
C ASP A 334 31.56 5.13 -0.45
N LEU A 335 31.93 6.41 -0.55
CA LEU A 335 31.20 7.50 0.05
C LEU A 335 30.26 8.17 -0.99
N ARG A 336 28.97 8.27 -0.69
CA ARG A 336 27.96 8.95 -1.50
C ARG A 336 27.35 10.10 -0.69
N TYR A 337 27.31 11.31 -1.28
CA TYR A 337 26.65 12.48 -0.69
C TYR A 337 25.24 12.62 -1.27
N SER A 338 24.28 12.93 -0.42
CA SER A 338 22.96 13.43 -0.83
C SER A 338 22.65 14.69 -0.02
N ILE A 339 22.34 15.76 -0.71
CA ILE A 339 21.86 17.02 -0.15
C ILE A 339 20.37 17.12 -0.46
#